data_957ce92de56f6ead736fe08705ae51f9
#
_entry.id   957ce92de56f6ead736fe08705ae51f9
#
_cell.length_a   1.000
_cell.length_b   1.000
_cell.length_c   1.000
_cell.angle_alpha   90.00
_cell.angle_beta   90.00
_cell.angle_gamma   90.00
#
_symmetry.space_group_name_H-M   'P 1'
#
loop_
_entity.id
_entity.type
_entity.pdbx_description
1 polymer ?
#
loop_
_entity_poly.entity_id
_entity_poly.type
_entity_poly.pdbx_seq_one_letter_code
_entity_poly.pdbx_strand_id
1 'polypeptide(L)'
;MKILKPQLLLLFLAALLAFACKNDYTPKPKGYFRIELPEKEYQSLETDCPFSFEYNKVAQWLSKKNCWGNLKYPKLRATVQMTYKAVNDSNINRLIADGHRLAYEHTVKAAGIEENLIYDDSARVYGLMYRLQGDAATSTQFFVTDSSRHFLRGVVYFYAIPNADSLRPVNDFMADEVLHLVNTLEWQN
;
A
#
# COMPACT_ATOMS: atom_id res chain seq x y z
N MET A 1 19.18 -52.54 51.94
CA MET A 1 18.92 -51.19 51.29
C MET A 1 20.22 -50.42 51.40
N LYS A 2 21.00 -50.29 50.30
CA LYS A 2 22.28 -49.56 50.31
C LYS A 2 21.99 -48.06 50.31
N ILE A 3 22.32 -47.37 51.41
CA ILE A 3 22.17 -45.92 51.55
C ILE A 3 23.14 -45.24 50.57
N LEU A 4 22.64 -44.51 49.60
CA LEU A 4 23.44 -43.78 48.67
C LEU A 4 24.27 -42.72 49.40
N LYS A 5 25.59 -42.71 49.19
CA LYS A 5 26.48 -41.79 49.92
C LYS A 5 26.06 -40.33 49.63
N PRO A 6 25.95 -39.45 50.63
CA PRO A 6 25.47 -38.08 50.49
C PRO A 6 26.27 -37.26 49.46
N GLN A 7 27.55 -37.61 49.26
CA GLN A 7 28.43 -37.04 48.26
C GLN A 7 27.92 -37.28 46.80
N LEU A 8 27.33 -38.47 46.54
CA LEU A 8 26.79 -38.81 45.21
C LEU A 8 25.51 -38.06 44.93
N LEU A 9 24.70 -37.84 45.96
CA LEU A 9 23.46 -37.02 45.85
C LEU A 9 23.77 -35.55 45.56
N LEU A 10 24.82 -34.99 46.17
CA LEU A 10 25.28 -33.63 45.98
C LEU A 10 25.83 -33.42 44.56
N LEU A 11 26.58 -34.37 44.02
CA LEU A 11 27.09 -34.35 42.66
C LEU A 11 25.95 -34.41 41.62
N PHE A 12 24.91 -35.21 41.88
CA PHE A 12 23.76 -35.32 41.00
C PHE A 12 22.91 -34.03 40.99
N LEU A 13 22.76 -33.40 42.17
CA LEU A 13 22.06 -32.11 42.28
C LEU A 13 22.84 -30.97 41.60
N ALA A 14 24.15 -30.94 41.70
CA ALA A 14 25.01 -29.97 41.02
C ALA A 14 24.98 -30.16 39.48
N ALA A 15 24.93 -31.40 39.00
CA ALA A 15 24.77 -31.68 37.57
C ALA A 15 23.41 -31.23 37.02
N LEU A 16 22.32 -31.40 37.77
CA LEU A 16 20.99 -30.92 37.39
C LEU A 16 20.93 -29.38 37.27
N LEU A 17 21.60 -28.66 38.16
CA LEU A 17 21.67 -27.20 38.12
C LEU A 17 22.49 -26.67 36.94
N ALA A 18 23.49 -27.40 36.45
CA ALA A 18 24.30 -27.04 35.29
C ALA A 18 23.52 -27.13 33.95
N PHE A 19 22.46 -27.93 33.88
CA PHE A 19 21.59 -28.04 32.69
C PHE A 19 20.42 -27.08 32.71
N ALA A 20 20.20 -26.29 33.75
CA ALA A 20 19.07 -25.39 33.89
C ALA A 20 19.25 -24.04 33.17
N CYS A 21 20.45 -23.69 32.71
CA CYS A 21 20.69 -22.49 31.93
C CYS A 21 20.28 -22.73 30.48
N LYS A 22 19.00 -22.58 30.17
CA LYS A 22 18.55 -22.29 28.78
C LYS A 22 18.80 -20.81 28.51
N ASN A 23 19.74 -20.52 27.62
CA ASN A 23 19.81 -19.19 27.02
C ASN A 23 18.58 -19.01 26.15
N ASP A 24 17.55 -18.36 26.68
CA ASP A 24 16.45 -17.87 25.87
C ASP A 24 17.02 -16.85 24.91
N TYR A 25 17.26 -17.30 23.67
CA TYR A 25 17.63 -16.40 22.58
C TYR A 25 16.43 -15.52 22.27
N THR A 26 16.41 -14.31 22.80
CA THR A 26 15.46 -13.30 22.38
C THR A 26 15.94 -12.75 21.04
N PRO A 27 15.24 -13.02 19.92
CA PRO A 27 15.65 -12.49 18.63
C PRO A 27 15.68 -10.96 18.70
N LYS A 28 16.84 -10.38 18.35
CA LYS A 28 16.95 -8.92 18.27
C LYS A 28 15.93 -8.41 17.26
N PRO A 29 15.20 -7.31 17.56
CA PRO A 29 14.31 -6.71 16.59
C PRO A 29 15.11 -6.37 15.33
N LYS A 30 14.56 -6.71 14.16
CA LYS A 30 15.17 -6.36 12.88
C LYS A 30 15.22 -4.84 12.77
N GLY A 31 16.41 -4.28 12.61
CA GLY A 31 16.58 -2.87 12.26
C GLY A 31 16.28 -2.70 10.77
N TYR A 32 15.46 -1.70 10.43
CA TYR A 32 15.22 -1.31 9.05
C TYR A 32 15.97 -0.03 8.74
N PHE A 33 16.39 0.14 7.49
CA PHE A 33 16.98 1.40 7.05
C PHE A 33 15.94 2.53 7.18
N ARG A 34 16.38 3.68 7.69
CA ARG A 34 15.55 4.87 7.71
C ARG A 34 15.35 5.34 6.25
N ILE A 35 14.12 5.32 5.78
CA ILE A 35 13.75 5.87 4.48
C ILE A 35 13.37 7.33 4.69
N GLU A 36 14.04 8.24 4.00
CA GLU A 36 13.67 9.65 4.00
C GLU A 36 12.46 9.83 3.08
N LEU A 37 11.35 10.20 3.68
CA LEU A 37 10.11 10.50 2.95
C LEU A 37 10.15 11.97 2.48
N PRO A 38 9.63 12.27 1.28
CA PRO A 38 9.53 13.63 0.79
C PRO A 38 8.61 14.50 1.67
N GLU A 39 8.84 15.81 1.62
CA GLU A 39 7.91 16.78 2.19
C GLU A 39 6.59 16.79 1.40
N LYS A 40 5.49 17.06 2.08
CA LYS A 40 4.13 17.12 1.49
C LYS A 40 3.90 18.50 0.87
N GLU A 41 4.53 18.75 -0.27
CA GLU A 41 4.30 19.92 -1.09
C GLU A 41 3.65 19.52 -2.41
N TYR A 42 2.55 20.18 -2.76
CA TYR A 42 1.72 19.77 -3.89
C TYR A 42 1.72 20.80 -5.03
N GLN A 43 1.37 20.32 -6.21
CA GLN A 43 1.14 21.11 -7.41
C GLN A 43 -0.02 20.51 -8.20
N SER A 44 -0.78 21.35 -8.91
CA SER A 44 -1.88 20.91 -9.74
C SER A 44 -1.38 20.24 -11.02
N LEU A 45 -2.11 19.23 -11.48
CA LEU A 45 -1.88 18.58 -12.76
C LEU A 45 -2.41 19.46 -13.87
N GLU A 46 -1.52 19.93 -14.75
CA GLU A 46 -1.89 20.58 -16.01
C GLU A 46 -1.98 19.51 -17.11
N THR A 47 -3.17 19.32 -17.67
CA THR A 47 -3.45 18.30 -18.70
C THR A 47 -4.68 18.65 -19.51
N ASP A 48 -4.73 18.18 -20.76
CA ASP A 48 -5.93 18.26 -21.61
C ASP A 48 -6.92 17.10 -21.32
N CYS A 49 -6.68 16.30 -20.29
CA CYS A 49 -7.56 15.21 -19.92
C CYS A 49 -8.77 15.73 -19.11
N PRO A 50 -9.91 15.01 -19.12
CA PRO A 50 -11.13 15.47 -18.46
C PRO A 50 -11.09 15.30 -16.94
N PHE A 51 -9.92 15.50 -16.33
CA PHE A 51 -9.71 15.52 -14.90
C PHE A 51 -8.46 16.33 -14.57
N SER A 52 -8.43 16.91 -13.38
CA SER A 52 -7.23 17.46 -12.73
C SER A 52 -7.18 17.01 -11.27
N PHE A 53 -6.03 17.11 -10.65
CA PHE A 53 -5.81 16.80 -9.25
C PHE A 53 -4.47 17.41 -8.80
N GLU A 54 -4.25 17.47 -7.50
CA GLU A 54 -2.95 17.82 -6.95
C GLU A 54 -2.10 16.59 -6.71
N TYR A 55 -0.79 16.73 -6.92
CA TYR A 55 0.19 15.71 -6.65
C TYR A 55 1.49 16.32 -6.12
N ASN A 56 2.28 15.52 -5.41
CA ASN A 56 3.51 15.96 -4.78
C ASN A 56 4.53 16.45 -5.81
N LYS A 57 5.15 17.61 -5.55
CA LYS A 57 6.14 18.26 -6.44
C LYS A 57 7.36 17.39 -6.76
N VAL A 58 7.72 16.42 -5.89
CA VAL A 58 8.83 15.49 -6.15
C VAL A 58 8.47 14.41 -7.17
N ALA A 59 7.17 14.24 -7.46
CA ALA A 59 6.70 13.27 -8.42
C ALA A 59 6.73 13.84 -9.85
N GLN A 60 6.79 12.94 -10.82
CA GLN A 60 6.84 13.26 -12.24
C GLN A 60 5.63 12.65 -12.94
N TRP A 61 4.80 13.51 -13.52
CA TRP A 61 3.71 13.05 -14.38
C TRP A 61 4.21 12.67 -15.76
N LEU A 62 3.90 11.46 -16.19
CA LEU A 62 4.19 10.94 -17.52
C LEU A 62 2.88 10.61 -18.22
N SER A 63 2.42 11.51 -19.06
CA SER A 63 1.21 11.34 -19.85
C SER A 63 1.36 10.22 -20.87
N LYS A 64 0.28 9.48 -21.11
CA LYS A 64 0.13 8.44 -22.13
C LYS A 64 -1.12 8.71 -22.97
N LYS A 65 -1.30 7.94 -24.06
CA LYS A 65 -2.51 8.01 -24.89
C LYS A 65 -3.78 7.73 -24.06
N ASN A 66 -4.90 8.27 -24.50
CA ASN A 66 -6.22 8.05 -23.90
C ASN A 66 -6.35 8.52 -22.44
N CYS A 67 -5.66 9.58 -22.07
CA CYS A 67 -5.64 10.12 -20.71
C CYS A 67 -5.19 9.09 -19.64
N TRP A 68 -4.38 8.12 -20.04
CA TRP A 68 -3.63 7.30 -19.11
C TRP A 68 -2.35 8.02 -18.71
N GLY A 69 -1.80 7.66 -17.57
CA GLY A 69 -0.55 8.27 -17.13
C GLY A 69 0.09 7.53 -15.98
N ASN A 70 1.34 7.89 -15.73
CA ASN A 70 2.08 7.40 -14.59
C ASN A 70 2.59 8.58 -13.77
N LEU A 71 2.31 8.57 -12.49
CA LEU A 71 2.91 9.48 -11.54
C LEU A 71 4.07 8.77 -10.85
N LYS A 72 5.30 9.14 -11.21
CA LYS A 72 6.51 8.49 -10.72
C LYS A 72 7.10 9.23 -9.53
N TYR A 73 7.49 8.49 -8.50
CA TYR A 73 8.25 8.93 -7.33
C TYR A 73 9.66 8.29 -7.39
N PRO A 74 10.63 8.90 -8.09
CA PRO A 74 11.92 8.24 -8.39
C PRO A 74 12.69 7.82 -7.13
N LYS A 75 12.75 8.71 -6.12
CA LYS A 75 13.46 8.44 -4.86
C LYS A 75 12.85 7.29 -4.04
N LEU A 76 11.54 7.09 -4.14
CA LEU A 76 10.82 6.01 -3.47
C LEU A 76 10.72 4.74 -4.32
N ARG A 77 11.19 4.79 -5.57
CA ARG A 77 11.03 3.72 -6.56
C ARG A 77 9.57 3.25 -6.68
N ALA A 78 8.64 4.20 -6.56
CA ALA A 78 7.21 3.98 -6.62
C ALA A 78 6.60 4.64 -7.86
N THR A 79 5.49 4.10 -8.32
CA THR A 79 4.72 4.66 -9.43
C THR A 79 3.23 4.43 -9.19
N VAL A 80 2.44 5.48 -9.30
CA VAL A 80 0.98 5.36 -9.42
C VAL A 80 0.65 5.26 -10.90
N GLN A 81 0.20 4.09 -11.35
CA GLN A 81 -0.26 3.89 -12.72
C GLN A 81 -1.74 4.22 -12.78
N MET A 82 -2.11 5.16 -13.64
CA MET A 82 -3.49 5.61 -13.79
C MET A 82 -4.05 5.30 -15.16
N THR A 83 -5.30 4.86 -15.18
CA THR A 83 -6.07 4.56 -16.38
C THR A 83 -7.41 5.27 -16.31
N TYR A 84 -7.68 6.06 -17.34
CA TYR A 84 -8.97 6.74 -17.53
C TYR A 84 -9.83 5.97 -18.51
N LYS A 85 -11.14 5.96 -18.27
CA LYS A 85 -12.16 5.43 -19.16
C LYS A 85 -13.36 6.38 -19.20
N ALA A 86 -13.86 6.68 -20.40
CA ALA A 86 -15.15 7.34 -20.54
C ALA A 86 -16.27 6.39 -20.12
N VAL A 87 -17.21 6.92 -19.35
CA VAL A 87 -18.38 6.20 -18.83
C VAL A 87 -19.60 6.46 -19.72
N ASN A 88 -20.45 5.48 -19.82
CA ASN A 88 -21.79 5.54 -20.34
C ASN A 88 -22.68 4.51 -19.61
N ASP A 89 -23.99 4.57 -19.83
CA ASP A 89 -24.96 3.73 -19.13
C ASP A 89 -24.72 2.21 -19.32
N SER A 90 -24.02 1.81 -20.39
CA SER A 90 -23.78 0.41 -20.70
C SER A 90 -22.50 -0.15 -20.07
N ASN A 91 -21.53 0.69 -19.66
CA ASN A 91 -20.22 0.24 -19.22
C ASN A 91 -19.90 0.48 -17.74
N ILE A 92 -20.62 1.37 -17.05
CA ILE A 92 -20.28 1.78 -15.66
C ILE A 92 -20.23 0.59 -14.71
N ASN A 93 -21.25 -0.27 -14.72
CA ASN A 93 -21.29 -1.42 -13.82
C ASN A 93 -20.12 -2.41 -14.06
N ARG A 94 -19.75 -2.58 -15.34
CA ARG A 94 -18.60 -3.42 -15.71
C ARG A 94 -17.29 -2.79 -15.22
N LEU A 95 -17.10 -1.46 -15.37
CA LEU A 95 -15.89 -0.78 -14.92
C LEU A 95 -15.72 -0.87 -13.40
N ILE A 96 -16.81 -0.71 -12.65
CA ILE A 96 -16.80 -0.88 -11.18
C ILE A 96 -16.48 -2.33 -10.82
N ALA A 97 -17.16 -3.31 -11.43
CA ALA A 97 -16.90 -4.73 -11.18
C ALA A 97 -15.44 -5.13 -11.52
N ASP A 98 -14.90 -4.61 -12.64
CA ASP A 98 -13.50 -4.82 -13.01
C ASP A 98 -12.55 -4.16 -12.00
N GLY A 99 -12.87 -2.97 -11.48
CA GLY A 99 -12.10 -2.29 -10.43
C GLY A 99 -11.99 -3.14 -9.17
N HIS A 100 -13.11 -3.68 -8.68
CA HIS A 100 -13.15 -4.62 -7.55
C HIS A 100 -12.36 -5.90 -7.85
N ARG A 101 -12.67 -6.58 -8.95
CA ARG A 101 -12.01 -7.84 -9.31
C ARG A 101 -10.49 -7.69 -9.37
N LEU A 102 -9.99 -6.64 -10.03
CA LEU A 102 -8.55 -6.38 -10.16
C LEU A 102 -7.88 -6.05 -8.81
N ALA A 103 -8.57 -5.41 -7.87
CA ALA A 103 -8.05 -5.18 -6.53
C ALA A 103 -7.91 -6.52 -5.78
N TYR A 104 -8.92 -7.38 -5.86
CA TYR A 104 -8.92 -8.68 -5.18
C TYR A 104 -7.98 -9.72 -5.83
N GLU A 105 -7.71 -9.66 -7.12
CA GLU A 105 -6.69 -10.52 -7.77
C GLU A 105 -5.28 -10.34 -7.17
N HIS A 106 -4.97 -9.18 -6.62
CA HIS A 106 -3.70 -8.90 -5.95
C HIS A 106 -3.65 -9.38 -4.49
N THR A 107 -4.76 -9.87 -3.93
CA THR A 107 -4.81 -10.33 -2.52
C THR A 107 -4.20 -11.71 -2.30
N VAL A 108 -3.83 -12.45 -3.34
CA VAL A 108 -3.29 -13.83 -3.23
C VAL A 108 -2.08 -13.93 -2.29
N LYS A 109 -1.29 -12.86 -2.16
CA LYS A 109 -0.16 -12.75 -1.22
C LYS A 109 -0.39 -11.68 -0.13
N ALA A 110 -1.57 -11.09 -0.07
CA ALA A 110 -1.91 -10.12 0.95
C ALA A 110 -2.32 -10.83 2.25
N ALA A 111 -1.95 -10.26 3.38
CA ALA A 111 -2.43 -10.69 4.70
C ALA A 111 -3.85 -10.15 5.00
N GLY A 112 -4.28 -9.12 4.27
CA GLY A 112 -5.60 -8.51 4.38
C GLY A 112 -5.82 -7.43 3.32
N ILE A 113 -7.06 -7.03 3.15
CA ILE A 113 -7.47 -5.89 2.33
C ILE A 113 -8.42 -5.02 3.15
N GLU A 114 -8.16 -3.73 3.13
CA GLU A 114 -9.00 -2.71 3.74
C GLU A 114 -9.63 -1.88 2.62
N GLU A 115 -10.93 -1.68 2.69
CA GLU A 115 -11.71 -0.88 1.76
C GLU A 115 -12.14 0.43 2.41
N ASN A 116 -11.78 1.54 1.80
CA ASN A 116 -12.16 2.87 2.25
C ASN A 116 -13.07 3.50 1.19
N LEU A 117 -14.29 3.88 1.61
CA LEU A 117 -15.23 4.55 0.74
C LEU A 117 -14.76 5.98 0.44
N ILE A 118 -14.79 6.34 -0.83
CA ILE A 118 -14.58 7.70 -1.32
C ILE A 118 -15.95 8.27 -1.67
N TYR A 119 -16.31 9.36 -1.02
CA TYR A 119 -17.61 10.01 -1.24
C TYR A 119 -17.48 11.52 -1.10
N ASP A 120 -17.56 12.22 -2.22
CA ASP A 120 -17.61 13.69 -2.28
C ASP A 120 -18.69 14.12 -3.28
N ASP A 121 -19.81 14.59 -2.75
CA ASP A 121 -20.93 15.09 -3.57
C ASP A 121 -20.60 16.40 -4.27
N SER A 122 -19.77 17.24 -3.67
CA SER A 122 -19.44 18.56 -4.20
C SER A 122 -18.58 18.47 -5.46
N ALA A 123 -17.61 17.56 -5.45
CA ALA A 123 -16.74 17.26 -6.59
C ALA A 123 -17.32 16.15 -7.49
N ARG A 124 -18.42 15.50 -7.08
CA ARG A 124 -18.99 14.30 -7.71
C ARG A 124 -17.96 13.19 -7.88
N VAL A 125 -17.21 12.91 -6.83
CA VAL A 125 -16.17 11.87 -6.79
C VAL A 125 -16.62 10.75 -5.88
N TYR A 126 -16.91 9.59 -6.46
CA TYR A 126 -17.42 8.41 -5.78
C TYR A 126 -16.56 7.19 -6.13
N GLY A 127 -16.22 6.37 -5.14
CA GLY A 127 -15.41 5.19 -5.43
C GLY A 127 -14.91 4.47 -4.19
N LEU A 128 -13.83 3.73 -4.38
CA LEU A 128 -13.18 2.96 -3.32
C LEU A 128 -11.66 3.06 -3.43
N MET A 129 -11.03 3.11 -2.26
CA MET A 129 -9.60 2.96 -2.09
C MET A 129 -9.33 1.67 -1.32
N TYR A 130 -8.47 0.83 -1.87
CA TYR A 130 -8.04 -0.43 -1.29
C TYR A 130 -6.64 -0.29 -0.73
N ARG A 131 -6.43 -0.71 0.52
CA ARG A 131 -5.11 -0.86 1.12
C ARG A 131 -4.85 -2.35 1.35
N LEU A 132 -3.84 -2.88 0.66
CA LEU A 132 -3.44 -4.28 0.77
C LEU A 132 -2.32 -4.41 1.80
N GLN A 133 -2.52 -5.27 2.77
CA GLN A 133 -1.55 -5.57 3.82
C GLN A 133 -0.69 -6.78 3.44
N GLY A 134 0.51 -6.88 3.99
CA GLY A 134 1.43 -7.98 3.71
C GLY A 134 2.26 -7.77 2.45
N ASP A 135 2.83 -8.84 1.91
CA ASP A 135 3.78 -8.83 0.79
C ASP A 135 3.10 -8.80 -0.58
N ALA A 136 2.04 -7.98 -0.68
CA ALA A 136 1.34 -7.78 -1.94
C ALA A 136 2.18 -7.00 -2.95
N ALA A 137 2.00 -7.28 -4.24
CA ALA A 137 2.70 -6.59 -5.33
C ALA A 137 2.30 -5.10 -5.45
N THR A 138 1.12 -4.76 -4.94
CA THR A 138 0.58 -3.40 -4.87
C THR A 138 0.08 -3.15 -3.47
N SER A 139 0.41 -2.00 -2.90
CA SER A 139 -0.04 -1.65 -1.53
C SER A 139 -1.35 -0.87 -1.52
N THR A 140 -1.59 -0.09 -2.58
CA THR A 140 -2.74 0.81 -2.67
C THR A 140 -3.29 0.79 -4.08
N GLN A 141 -4.61 0.68 -4.18
CA GLN A 141 -5.36 0.82 -5.44
C GLN A 141 -6.58 1.67 -5.17
N PHE A 142 -7.09 2.33 -6.19
CA PHE A 142 -8.36 3.05 -6.10
C PHE A 142 -9.07 3.07 -7.44
N PHE A 143 -10.35 3.28 -7.42
CA PHE A 143 -11.09 3.80 -8.55
C PHE A 143 -12.08 4.86 -8.09
N VAL A 144 -12.32 5.83 -8.94
CA VAL A 144 -13.30 6.90 -8.74
C VAL A 144 -14.06 7.20 -10.02
N THR A 145 -15.29 7.65 -9.88
CA THR A 145 -16.20 7.98 -10.99
C THR A 145 -17.15 9.11 -10.59
N ASP A 146 -17.64 9.86 -11.57
CA ASP A 146 -18.77 10.78 -11.40
C ASP A 146 -20.11 10.08 -11.65
N SER A 147 -20.09 8.76 -11.83
CA SER A 147 -21.22 7.88 -12.13
C SER A 147 -21.88 8.11 -13.50
N SER A 148 -21.40 9.06 -14.32
CA SER A 148 -22.05 9.41 -15.57
C SER A 148 -21.13 9.50 -16.80
N ARG A 149 -19.92 10.05 -16.65
CA ARG A 149 -19.02 10.33 -17.78
C ARG A 149 -17.59 9.87 -17.55
N HIS A 150 -17.14 9.80 -16.32
CA HIS A 150 -15.73 9.66 -15.97
C HIS A 150 -15.48 8.48 -15.06
N PHE A 151 -14.44 7.71 -15.34
CA PHE A 151 -13.91 6.66 -14.47
C PHE A 151 -12.39 6.71 -14.50
N LEU A 152 -11.78 6.90 -13.34
CA LEU A 152 -10.34 6.90 -13.16
C LEU A 152 -9.95 5.79 -12.18
N ARG A 153 -8.99 4.95 -12.55
CA ARG A 153 -8.41 3.91 -11.69
C ARG A 153 -6.92 4.14 -11.54
N GLY A 154 -6.43 4.00 -10.31
CA GLY A 154 -5.00 4.07 -10.00
C GLY A 154 -4.51 2.89 -9.19
N VAL A 155 -3.24 2.52 -9.41
CA VAL A 155 -2.56 1.43 -8.72
C VAL A 155 -1.14 1.84 -8.38
N VAL A 156 -0.74 1.68 -7.12
CA VAL A 156 0.62 1.94 -6.66
C VAL A 156 1.48 0.69 -6.83
N TYR A 157 2.57 0.81 -7.59
CA TYR A 157 3.58 -0.23 -7.76
C TYR A 157 4.93 0.24 -7.23
N PHE A 158 5.66 -0.69 -6.63
CA PHE A 158 7.05 -0.49 -6.22
C PHE A 158 8.00 -1.31 -7.09
N TYR A 159 9.10 -0.69 -7.50
CA TYR A 159 10.21 -1.38 -8.16
C TYR A 159 11.17 -1.96 -7.12
N ALA A 160 10.63 -2.76 -6.21
CA ALA A 160 11.35 -3.45 -5.14
C ALA A 160 10.69 -4.80 -4.87
N ILE A 161 11.43 -5.73 -4.26
CA ILE A 161 10.85 -6.98 -3.78
C ILE A 161 9.87 -6.64 -2.66
N PRO A 162 8.62 -7.12 -2.73
CA PRO A 162 7.64 -6.89 -1.69
C PRO A 162 8.16 -7.36 -0.32
N ASN A 163 8.14 -6.46 0.66
CA ASN A 163 8.46 -6.74 2.07
C ASN A 163 7.68 -5.75 2.92
N ALA A 164 6.57 -6.20 3.46
CA ALA A 164 5.61 -5.38 4.18
C ALA A 164 6.25 -4.58 5.33
N ASP A 165 7.11 -5.22 6.11
CA ASP A 165 7.72 -4.61 7.28
C ASP A 165 8.66 -3.45 6.90
N SER A 166 9.53 -3.69 5.88
CA SER A 166 10.53 -2.69 5.44
C SER A 166 9.89 -1.54 4.68
N LEU A 167 8.84 -1.82 3.90
CA LEU A 167 8.18 -0.85 3.03
C LEU A 167 7.03 -0.12 3.70
N ARG A 168 6.65 -0.48 4.94
CA ARG A 168 5.51 0.13 5.64
C ARG A 168 5.52 1.67 5.60
N PRO A 169 6.61 2.37 5.95
CA PRO A 169 6.60 3.84 5.92
C PRO A 169 6.34 4.40 4.51
N VAL A 170 6.86 3.74 3.46
CA VAL A 170 6.65 4.17 2.08
C VAL A 170 5.25 3.82 1.61
N ASN A 171 4.71 2.66 2.01
CA ASN A 171 3.34 2.27 1.72
C ASN A 171 2.34 3.27 2.32
N ASP A 172 2.53 3.65 3.59
CA ASP A 172 1.68 4.61 4.28
C ASP A 172 1.79 5.99 3.62
N PHE A 173 3.01 6.45 3.29
CA PHE A 173 3.22 7.70 2.56
C PHE A 173 2.49 7.69 1.21
N MET A 174 2.64 6.63 0.42
CA MET A 174 1.99 6.53 -0.89
C MET A 174 0.46 6.43 -0.78
N ALA A 175 -0.06 5.81 0.28
CA ALA A 175 -1.50 5.81 0.55
C ALA A 175 -2.03 7.22 0.85
N ASP A 176 -1.29 8.01 1.63
CA ASP A 176 -1.62 9.41 1.91
C ASP A 176 -1.56 10.28 0.64
N GLU A 177 -0.55 10.06 -0.23
CA GLU A 177 -0.42 10.75 -1.52
C GLU A 177 -1.60 10.43 -2.46
N VAL A 178 -2.02 9.17 -2.51
CA VAL A 178 -3.22 8.75 -3.26
C VAL A 178 -4.48 9.37 -2.67
N LEU A 179 -4.60 9.41 -1.35
CA LEU A 179 -5.76 10.03 -0.69
C LEU A 179 -5.81 11.54 -0.99
N HIS A 180 -4.67 12.26 -0.96
CA HIS A 180 -4.60 13.66 -1.33
C HIS A 180 -5.03 13.87 -2.79
N LEU A 181 -4.48 13.06 -3.71
CA LEU A 181 -4.84 13.09 -5.12
C LEU A 181 -6.36 12.94 -5.32
N VAL A 182 -6.97 11.97 -4.65
CA VAL A 182 -8.42 11.71 -4.76
C VAL A 182 -9.24 12.83 -4.15
N ASN A 183 -8.82 13.39 -3.02
CA ASN A 183 -9.52 14.48 -2.34
C ASN A 183 -9.43 15.83 -3.09
N THR A 184 -8.48 15.96 -4.01
CA THR A 184 -8.31 17.16 -4.84
C THR A 184 -8.70 16.92 -6.30
N LEU A 185 -9.33 15.77 -6.57
CA LEU A 185 -9.76 15.42 -7.94
C LEU A 185 -10.94 16.29 -8.36
N GLU A 186 -10.80 16.89 -9.52
CA GLU A 186 -11.85 17.64 -10.20
C GLU A 186 -12.07 17.07 -11.60
N TRP A 187 -13.32 16.83 -11.96
CA TRP A 187 -13.69 16.45 -13.31
C TRP A 187 -13.82 17.69 -14.19
N GLN A 188 -13.24 17.62 -15.37
CA GLN A 188 -13.31 18.68 -16.39
C GLN A 188 -14.31 18.28 -17.50
N ASN A 189 -15.06 19.25 -18.00
CA ASN A 189 -16.08 19.03 -19.03
C ASN A 189 -15.50 18.98 -20.43
#